data_930ed8d4de900a170e0cb3f6fde6cc8e
#
_entry.id   930ed8d4de900a170e0cb3f6fde6cc8e
#
_cell.length_a   1.000
_cell.length_b   1.000
_cell.length_c   1.000
_cell.angle_alpha   90.00
_cell.angle_beta   90.00
_cell.angle_gamma   90.00
#
_symmetry.space_group_name_H-M   'P 1'
#
loop_
_entity.id
_entity.type
_entity.pdbx_description
1 polymer ?
#
loop_
_entity_poly.entity_id
_entity_poly.type
_entity_poly.pdbx_seq_one_letter_code
_entity_poly.pdbx_strand_id
1 'polypeptide(L)' 'MSNLSLARQVKNALLAQFGKEPWFAGAGATREDGIGFVVKVSVRPGVARPAGVPPESMDGITIQIVESD' A
#
# COMPACT_ATOMS: atom_id res chain seq x y z
N MET A 1 7.99 14.54 -14.69
CA MET A 1 6.65 14.49 -14.11
C MET A 1 6.68 13.74 -12.80
N SER A 2 5.91 14.23 -11.85
CA SER A 2 5.84 13.60 -10.53
C SER A 2 4.89 12.41 -10.56
N ASN A 3 5.29 11.28 -9.96
CA ASN A 3 4.42 10.12 -9.79
C ASN A 3 3.58 10.22 -8.52
N LEU A 4 3.60 11.37 -7.84
CA LEU A 4 2.88 11.53 -6.59
C LEU A 4 1.37 11.38 -6.78
N SER A 5 0.83 11.96 -7.86
CA SER A 5 -0.61 11.81 -8.15
C SER A 5 -0.99 10.35 -8.35
N LEU A 6 -0.17 9.61 -9.08
CA LEU A 6 -0.42 8.19 -9.32
C LEU A 6 -0.31 7.40 -8.01
N ALA A 7 0.70 7.69 -7.20
CA ALA A 7 0.85 7.02 -5.91
C ALA A 7 -0.35 7.29 -4.99
N ARG A 8 -0.88 8.52 -5.01
CA ARG A 8 -2.08 8.84 -4.24
C ARG A 8 -3.31 8.11 -4.75
N GLN A 9 -3.44 7.97 -6.08
CA GLN A 9 -4.53 7.20 -6.67
C GLN A 9 -4.46 5.75 -6.24
N VAL A 10 -3.28 5.16 -6.27
CA VAL A 10 -3.07 3.78 -5.84
C VAL A 10 -3.40 3.64 -4.35
N LYS A 11 -2.92 4.55 -3.52
CA LYS A 11 -3.23 4.55 -2.10
C LYS A 11 -4.74 4.61 -1.86
N ASN A 12 -5.44 5.50 -2.55
CA ASN A 12 -6.88 5.66 -2.39
C ASN A 12 -7.64 4.42 -2.87
N ALA A 13 -7.17 3.80 -3.95
CA ALA A 13 -7.75 2.55 -4.43
C ALA A 13 -7.60 1.43 -3.40
N LEU A 14 -6.43 1.33 -2.77
CA LEU A 14 -6.18 0.34 -1.74
C LEU A 14 -7.05 0.60 -0.51
N LEU A 15 -7.19 1.85 -0.11
CA LEU A 15 -8.06 2.20 1.01
C LEU A 15 -9.53 1.86 0.71
N ALA A 16 -9.97 2.10 -0.50
CA ALA A 16 -11.34 1.78 -0.90
C ALA A 16 -11.57 0.26 -0.95
N GLN A 17 -10.57 -0.48 -1.43
CA GLN A 17 -10.69 -1.93 -1.64
C GLN A 17 -10.49 -2.71 -0.34
N PHE A 18 -9.52 -2.32 0.47
CA PHE A 18 -9.10 -3.10 1.64
C PHE A 18 -9.31 -2.39 2.97
N GLY A 19 -9.82 -1.17 2.97
CA GLY A 19 -9.90 -0.36 4.19
C GLY A 19 -10.75 -0.97 5.30
N LYS A 20 -11.68 -1.88 4.96
CA LYS A 20 -12.53 -2.57 5.94
C LYS A 20 -11.98 -3.91 6.38
N GLU A 21 -10.88 -4.34 5.79
CA GLU A 21 -10.31 -5.64 6.13
C GLU A 21 -9.66 -5.61 7.51
N PRO A 22 -9.82 -6.69 8.31
CA PRO A 22 -9.28 -6.69 9.67
C PRO A 22 -7.75 -6.62 9.73
N TRP A 23 -7.06 -7.08 8.68
CA TRP A 23 -5.60 -7.03 8.62
C TRP A 23 -5.05 -5.68 8.15
N PHE A 24 -5.89 -4.82 7.61
CA PHE A 24 -5.47 -3.54 7.03
C PHE A 24 -5.44 -2.47 8.12
N ALA A 25 -4.27 -1.88 8.34
CA ALA A 25 -4.11 -0.82 9.34
C ALA A 25 -4.05 0.58 8.70
N GLY A 26 -3.62 0.67 7.45
CA GLY A 26 -3.55 1.95 6.77
C GLY A 26 -2.67 1.87 5.54
N ALA A 27 -2.64 2.94 4.77
CA ALA A 27 -1.78 3.07 3.60
C ALA A 27 -1.33 4.51 3.46
N GLY A 28 -0.12 4.70 2.93
CA GLY A 28 0.42 6.02 2.70
C GLY A 28 1.34 6.04 1.50
N ALA A 29 1.30 7.12 0.74
CA ALA A 29 2.23 7.35 -0.35
C ALA A 29 3.48 8.02 0.20
N THR A 30 4.65 7.53 -0.19
CA THR A 30 5.91 8.10 0.24
C THR A 30 6.94 7.96 -0.89
N ARG A 31 8.09 8.59 -0.72
CA ARG A 31 9.18 8.52 -1.68
C ARG A 31 10.32 7.70 -1.10
N GLU A 32 10.79 6.73 -1.87
CA GLU A 32 11.95 5.92 -1.53
C GLU A 32 13.11 6.26 -2.45
N ASP A 33 14.29 6.41 -1.88
CA ASP A 33 15.51 6.67 -2.67
C ASP A 33 15.79 5.48 -3.59
N GLY A 34 16.06 5.79 -4.85
CA GLY A 34 16.38 4.77 -5.84
C GLY A 34 15.17 4.10 -6.48
N ILE A 35 13.99 4.28 -5.96
CA ILE A 35 12.76 3.67 -6.48
C ILE A 35 11.78 4.73 -6.97
N GLY A 36 11.67 5.84 -6.26
CA GLY A 36 10.67 6.87 -6.53
C GLY A 36 9.51 6.77 -5.56
N PHE A 37 8.32 7.15 -6.00
CA PHE A 37 7.15 7.08 -5.13
C PHE A 37 6.65 5.65 -5.01
N VAL A 38 6.33 5.27 -3.78
CA VAL A 38 5.78 3.95 -3.45
C VAL A 38 4.60 4.15 -2.51
N VAL A 39 3.78 3.11 -2.39
CA VAL A 39 2.71 3.08 -1.41
C VAL A 39 3.07 2.07 -0.34
N LYS A 40 3.10 2.50 0.91
CA LYS A 40 3.33 1.61 2.04
C LYS A 40 1.99 1.24 2.66
N VAL A 41 1.73 -0.05 2.75
CA VAL A 41 0.52 -0.58 3.36
C VAL A 41 0.89 -1.13 4.73
N SER A 42 0.28 -0.59 5.76
CA SER A 42 0.47 -1.10 7.12
C SER A 42 -0.51 -2.23 7.37
N VAL A 43 0.00 -3.35 7.83
CA VAL A 43 -0.80 -4.53 8.13
C VAL A 43 -0.68 -4.86 9.61
N ARG A 44 -1.70 -5.48 10.17
CA ARG A 44 -1.70 -5.87 11.57
C ARG A 44 -1.10 -7.26 11.71
N PRO A 45 -0.02 -7.41 12.48
CA PRO A 45 0.55 -8.74 12.72
C PRO A 45 -0.44 -9.60 13.51
N GLY A 46 -0.41 -10.90 13.26
CA GLY A 46 -1.29 -11.83 13.95
C GLY A 46 -2.70 -11.93 13.39
N VAL A 47 -3.04 -11.12 12.41
CA VAL A 47 -4.33 -11.19 11.72
C VAL A 47 -4.11 -11.89 10.38
N ALA A 48 -4.94 -12.89 10.08
CA ALA A 48 -4.82 -13.63 8.83
C ALA A 48 -5.10 -12.72 7.64
N ARG A 49 -4.28 -12.86 6.60
CA ARG A 49 -4.38 -12.09 5.37
C ARG A 49 -4.39 -13.05 4.19
N PRO A 50 -5.32 -12.92 3.24
CA PRO A 50 -5.32 -13.77 2.06
C PRO A 50 -4.01 -13.63 1.28
N ALA A 51 -3.56 -14.72 0.66
CA ALA A 51 -2.37 -14.70 -0.17
C ALA A 51 -2.57 -13.79 -1.36
N GLY A 52 -1.53 -13.03 -1.71
CA GLY A 52 -1.56 -12.15 -2.87
C GLY A 52 -2.23 -10.80 -2.65
N VAL A 53 -2.63 -10.47 -1.44
CA VAL A 53 -3.20 -9.15 -1.14
C VAL A 53 -2.46 -8.50 0.01
N PRO A 54 -2.18 -7.19 -0.04
CA PRO A 54 -2.33 -6.36 -1.24
C PRO A 54 -1.33 -6.78 -2.32
N PRO A 55 -1.53 -6.38 -3.60
CA PRO A 55 -0.59 -6.74 -4.66
C PRO A 55 0.77 -6.09 -4.44
N GLU A 56 1.82 -6.64 -5.06
CA GLU A 56 3.17 -6.10 -4.95
C GLU A 56 3.33 -4.77 -5.69
N SER A 57 2.49 -4.53 -6.68
CA SER A 57 2.49 -3.28 -7.42
C SER A 57 1.11 -3.05 -8.01
N MET A 58 0.79 -1.79 -8.29
CA MET A 58 -0.45 -1.40 -8.92
C MET A 58 -0.17 -0.18 -9.78
N ASP A 59 -0.58 -0.25 -11.06
CA ASP A 59 -0.39 0.85 -12.03
C ASP A 59 1.06 1.34 -12.08
N GLY A 60 2.02 0.42 -11.96
CA GLY A 60 3.43 0.75 -12.00
C GLY A 60 4.00 1.29 -10.70
N ILE A 61 3.19 1.43 -9.66
CA ILE A 61 3.64 1.89 -8.35
C ILE A 61 3.93 0.67 -7.47
N THR A 62 5.13 0.62 -6.91
CA THR A 62 5.51 -0.45 -5.99
C THR A 62 4.74 -0.32 -4.68
N ILE A 63 4.23 -1.43 -4.20
CA ILE A 63 3.52 -1.48 -2.93
C ILE A 63 4.39 -2.24 -1.93
N GLN A 64 4.73 -1.58 -0.82
CA GLN A 64 5.52 -2.15 0.24
C GLN A 64 4.61 -2.46 1.42
N ILE A 65 4.83 -3.63 2.03
CA ILE A 65 4.02 -4.06 3.17
C ILE A 65 4.85 -3.88 4.43
N VAL A 66 4.27 -3.20 5.40
CA VAL A 66 4.91 -2.91 6.69
C VAL A 66 4.02 -3.43 7.80
N GLU A 67 4.58 -4.23 8.69
CA GLU A 67 3.83 -4.68 9.86
C GLU A 67 3.80 -3.57 10.90
N SER A 68 2.61 -3.31 11.42
CA SER A 68 2.38 -2.24 12.39
C SER A 68 1.60 -2.80 13.58
N ASP A 69 2.09 -2.51 14.73
CA ASP A 69 1.41 -2.91 15.97
C ASP A 69 0.15 -2.09 16.23
#